data_37a7a384d3f83eb226e5cdb454dddea7
#
_entry.id   37a7a384d3f83eb226e5cdb454dddea7
#
_cell.length_a   1.000
_cell.length_b   1.000
_cell.length_c   1.000
_cell.angle_alpha   90.00
_cell.angle_beta   90.00
_cell.angle_gamma   90.00
#
_symmetry.space_group_name_H-M   'P 1'
#
loop_
_entity.id
_entity.type
_entity.pdbx_description
1 polymer ?
#
loop_
_entity_poly.entity_id
_entity_poly.type
_entity_poly.pdbx_seq_one_letter_code
_entity_poly.pdbx_strand_id
1 'polypeptide(L)'
;MSAPAWWQMTLGPASVVISTPLPLDAGVAGLKASGEPPMYDLARLPGKPGARGPASLVHDDAAGPPGAAWDGARSWLAVRAAGGEVSAEGLLYLAYLVLENRLQRSGYVTLHAAGACWADRGVLLLGTPGAGKTTMLLRLCRDHGASMIGNDLVVAGGTGESPEALAGTRYVRLRHASVARVMPELLGLFPGEVPDSWRAKRTLPPGRLGIAPAAGPVPVVAAVFVHVDPRYRELVDEPGDTVVHRLNLYENAVRYIRGGSTPWLAGGRFGPYVPPLDDPAAHTGRTATLERLLARSRYVAGPPAAVAEHIAALAPAGVPVAAGAGRSGQ
;
A
#
# COMPACT_ATOMS: atom_id res chain seq x y z
N MET A 1 21.23 -13.02 26.18
CA MET A 1 20.18 -13.03 25.13
C MET A 1 18.83 -12.93 25.81
N SER A 2 18.01 -11.96 25.44
CA SER A 2 16.62 -11.84 25.93
C SER A 2 15.77 -12.97 25.37
N ALA A 3 14.83 -13.49 26.15
CA ALA A 3 13.87 -14.48 25.64
C ALA A 3 13.04 -13.86 24.51
N PRO A 4 12.74 -14.61 23.42
CA PRO A 4 11.97 -14.09 22.32
C PRO A 4 10.55 -13.76 22.75
N ALA A 5 10.07 -12.60 22.33
CA ALA A 5 8.65 -12.22 22.40
C ALA A 5 7.91 -12.75 21.18
N TRP A 6 6.59 -12.92 21.33
CA TRP A 6 5.72 -13.40 20.29
C TRP A 6 4.75 -12.30 19.86
N TRP A 7 4.59 -12.16 18.55
CA TRP A 7 3.76 -11.13 17.96
C TRP A 7 2.89 -11.73 16.86
N GLN A 8 1.75 -11.12 16.61
CA GLN A 8 0.89 -11.45 15.49
C GLN A 8 0.65 -10.20 14.66
N MET A 9 1.00 -10.25 13.38
CA MET A 9 0.67 -9.26 12.36
C MET A 9 -0.52 -9.77 11.56
N THR A 10 -1.54 -8.93 11.36
CA THR A 10 -2.79 -9.34 10.68
C THR A 10 -3.22 -8.28 9.67
N LEU A 11 -3.68 -8.73 8.51
CA LEU A 11 -4.29 -7.88 7.48
C LEU A 11 -5.32 -8.70 6.71
N GLY A 12 -6.61 -8.38 6.90
CA GLY A 12 -7.70 -9.11 6.29
C GLY A 12 -7.65 -10.63 6.60
N PRO A 13 -7.66 -11.50 5.59
CA PRO A 13 -7.64 -12.94 5.78
C PRO A 13 -6.26 -13.51 6.15
N ALA A 14 -5.19 -12.72 6.05
CA ALA A 14 -3.83 -13.18 6.29
C ALA A 14 -3.30 -12.78 7.67
N SER A 15 -2.52 -13.65 8.28
CA SER A 15 -1.80 -13.35 9.51
C SER A 15 -0.43 -14.01 9.54
N VAL A 16 0.51 -13.40 10.26
CA VAL A 16 1.89 -13.88 10.45
C VAL A 16 2.21 -13.88 11.92
N VAL A 17 2.69 -15.00 12.45
CA VAL A 17 3.20 -15.10 13.81
C VAL A 17 4.71 -14.88 13.78
N ILE A 18 5.19 -13.96 14.60
CA ILE A 18 6.59 -13.52 14.64
C ILE A 18 7.18 -13.87 15.99
N SER A 19 8.35 -14.52 15.98
CA SER A 19 9.17 -14.77 17.17
C SER A 19 10.45 -13.94 17.07
N THR A 20 10.67 -13.02 18.01
CA THR A 20 11.82 -12.12 18.01
C THR A 20 12.11 -11.55 19.39
N PRO A 21 13.39 -11.29 19.75
CA PRO A 21 13.72 -10.51 20.93
C PRO A 21 13.49 -9.00 20.76
N LEU A 22 13.25 -8.50 19.52
CA LEU A 22 13.06 -7.07 19.26
C LEU A 22 11.67 -6.57 19.70
N PRO A 23 11.59 -5.33 20.22
CA PRO A 23 10.33 -4.68 20.60
C PRO A 23 9.62 -4.14 19.34
N LEU A 24 8.74 -4.94 18.71
CA LEU A 24 8.08 -4.56 17.45
C LEU A 24 7.08 -3.41 17.63
N ASP A 25 6.53 -3.19 18.82
CA ASP A 25 5.72 -2.03 19.17
C ASP A 25 6.49 -0.70 19.02
N ALA A 26 7.78 -0.70 19.36
CA ALA A 26 8.65 0.45 19.13
C ALA A 26 8.82 0.73 17.62
N GLY A 27 8.95 -0.32 16.79
CA GLY A 27 8.97 -0.18 15.33
C GLY A 27 7.69 0.44 14.77
N VAL A 28 6.52 -0.03 15.22
CA VAL A 28 5.24 0.58 14.85
C VAL A 28 5.13 2.03 15.32
N ALA A 29 5.61 2.33 16.53
CA ALA A 29 5.63 3.71 17.03
C ALA A 29 6.53 4.61 16.17
N GLY A 30 7.69 4.12 15.72
CA GLY A 30 8.59 4.81 14.80
C GLY A 30 7.91 5.12 13.45
N LEU A 31 7.24 4.13 12.85
CA LEU A 31 6.47 4.32 11.60
C LEU A 31 5.35 5.36 11.76
N LYS A 32 4.61 5.33 12.87
CA LYS A 32 3.58 6.34 13.17
C LYS A 32 4.19 7.74 13.36
N ALA A 33 5.32 7.83 14.05
CA ALA A 33 6.01 9.10 14.28
C ALA A 33 6.55 9.72 12.99
N SER A 34 6.98 8.89 12.03
CA SER A 34 7.38 9.34 10.68
C SER A 34 6.19 9.75 9.79
N GLY A 35 4.95 9.58 10.26
CA GLY A 35 3.73 9.85 9.51
C GLY A 35 3.32 8.73 8.55
N GLU A 36 3.89 7.56 8.68
CA GLU A 36 3.67 6.39 7.83
C GLU A 36 3.07 5.21 8.62
N PRO A 37 1.87 5.36 9.21
CA PRO A 37 1.26 4.28 9.99
C PRO A 37 1.06 3.04 9.11
N PRO A 38 1.35 1.83 9.64
CA PRO A 38 1.15 0.60 8.90
C PRO A 38 -0.34 0.38 8.61
N MET A 39 -0.63 -0.37 7.55
CA MET A 39 -1.99 -0.75 7.17
C MET A 39 -2.41 -2.11 7.77
N TYR A 40 -1.57 -2.72 8.58
CA TYR A 40 -1.81 -3.98 9.29
C TYR A 40 -1.94 -3.73 10.80
N ASP A 41 -2.58 -4.67 11.49
CA ASP A 41 -2.61 -4.71 12.93
C ASP A 41 -1.44 -5.54 13.47
N LEU A 42 -0.84 -5.08 14.59
CA LEU A 42 0.20 -5.79 15.30
C LEU A 42 -0.21 -5.95 16.78
N ALA A 43 -0.24 -7.19 17.24
CA ALA A 43 -0.54 -7.53 18.63
C ALA A 43 0.58 -8.36 19.25
N ARG A 44 0.96 -8.06 20.49
CA ARG A 44 1.84 -8.91 21.29
C ARG A 44 1.03 -10.09 21.83
N LEU A 45 1.58 -11.29 21.68
CA LEU A 45 0.96 -12.51 22.22
C LEU A 45 1.48 -12.79 23.64
N PRO A 46 0.64 -13.34 24.54
CA PRO A 46 1.02 -13.60 25.93
C PRO A 46 2.09 -14.71 26.09
N GLY A 47 2.41 -15.44 25.04
CA GLY A 47 3.41 -16.50 25.03
C GLY A 47 3.48 -17.20 23.69
N LYS A 48 4.27 -18.28 23.61
CA LYS A 48 4.35 -19.13 22.42
C LYS A 48 2.95 -19.64 22.06
N PRO A 49 2.48 -19.41 20.84
CA PRO A 49 1.14 -19.88 20.44
C PRO A 49 1.12 -21.40 20.34
N GLY A 50 0.39 -22.08 21.24
CA GLY A 50 0.29 -23.56 21.29
C GLY A 50 -0.39 -24.11 20.03
N ALA A 51 -1.73 -24.08 20.02
CA ALA A 51 -2.55 -24.64 18.93
C ALA A 51 -2.53 -23.85 17.61
N ARG A 52 -1.93 -22.66 17.57
CA ARG A 52 -1.87 -21.78 16.38
C ARG A 52 -0.73 -22.13 15.42
N GLY A 53 0.01 -23.21 15.66
CA GLY A 53 1.10 -23.66 14.81
C GLY A 53 2.44 -22.93 15.04
N PRO A 54 3.49 -23.30 14.29
CA PRO A 54 4.81 -22.72 14.41
C PRO A 54 4.81 -21.23 13.99
N ALA A 55 5.83 -20.47 14.45
CA ALA A 55 6.06 -19.13 13.97
C ALA A 55 6.18 -19.10 12.43
N SER A 56 5.66 -18.07 11.83
CA SER A 56 5.79 -17.83 10.37
C SER A 56 7.05 -17.03 10.04
N LEU A 57 7.55 -16.25 11.00
CA LEU A 57 8.84 -15.58 10.96
C LEU A 57 9.57 -15.81 12.27
N VAL A 58 10.79 -16.31 12.20
CA VAL A 58 11.69 -16.49 13.35
C VAL A 58 12.91 -15.61 13.14
N HIS A 59 13.14 -14.70 14.06
CA HIS A 59 14.36 -13.90 14.13
C HIS A 59 15.28 -14.51 15.21
N ASP A 60 16.45 -14.94 14.78
CA ASP A 60 17.53 -15.44 15.61
C ASP A 60 18.61 -14.35 15.74
N ASP A 61 18.77 -13.83 16.98
CA ASP A 61 19.77 -12.82 17.34
C ASP A 61 21.14 -13.47 17.64
N ALA A 62 21.44 -14.61 17.05
CA ALA A 62 22.71 -15.29 17.25
C ALA A 62 23.84 -14.63 16.47
N ALA A 63 25.06 -14.69 17.05
CA ALA A 63 26.27 -14.27 16.37
C ALA A 63 26.52 -15.15 15.12
N GLY A 64 26.91 -14.53 14.02
CA GLY A 64 27.19 -15.21 12.77
C GLY A 64 26.86 -14.35 11.57
N PRO A 65 27.17 -14.81 10.34
CA PRO A 65 26.83 -14.05 9.15
C PRO A 65 25.32 -13.88 9.04
N PRO A 66 24.84 -12.64 8.79
CA PRO A 66 23.41 -12.39 8.60
C PRO A 66 22.90 -13.17 7.38
N GLY A 67 21.66 -13.67 7.48
CA GLY A 67 21.06 -14.47 6.43
C GLY A 67 19.55 -14.60 6.57
N ALA A 68 18.91 -14.97 5.47
CA ALA A 68 17.49 -15.30 5.44
C ALA A 68 17.27 -16.60 4.66
N ALA A 69 16.36 -17.44 5.16
CA ALA A 69 15.96 -18.69 4.51
C ALA A 69 14.44 -18.81 4.48
N TRP A 70 13.90 -19.15 3.31
CA TRP A 70 12.47 -19.32 3.08
C TRP A 70 12.10 -20.79 2.89
N ASP A 71 11.10 -21.26 3.64
CA ASP A 71 10.44 -22.55 3.43
C ASP A 71 9.02 -22.30 2.89
N GLY A 72 8.86 -22.41 1.59
CA GLY A 72 7.59 -22.16 0.90
C GLY A 72 6.50 -23.16 1.30
N ALA A 73 6.83 -24.42 1.61
CA ALA A 73 5.86 -25.43 2.01
C ALA A 73 5.19 -25.06 3.33
N ARG A 74 5.94 -24.46 4.25
CA ARG A 74 5.47 -24.02 5.57
C ARG A 74 5.07 -22.55 5.62
N SER A 75 5.31 -21.78 4.56
CA SER A 75 5.22 -20.31 4.56
C SER A 75 5.98 -19.71 5.75
N TRP A 76 7.26 -20.10 5.90
CA TRP A 76 8.10 -19.75 7.03
C TRP A 76 9.40 -19.09 6.59
N LEU A 77 9.74 -17.97 7.22
CA LEU A 77 10.96 -17.21 7.00
C LEU A 77 11.82 -17.25 8.27
N ALA A 78 13.03 -17.80 8.15
CA ALA A 78 14.07 -17.66 9.16
C ALA A 78 14.95 -16.47 8.84
N VAL A 79 15.24 -15.66 9.85
CA VAL A 79 16.14 -14.50 9.74
C VAL A 79 17.20 -14.63 10.81
N ARG A 80 18.47 -14.66 10.44
CA ARG A 80 19.60 -14.55 11.35
C ARG A 80 20.23 -13.17 11.19
N ALA A 81 20.27 -12.41 12.27
CA ALA A 81 20.91 -11.11 12.29
C ALA A 81 21.26 -10.73 13.75
N ALA A 82 22.53 -10.52 14.05
CA ALA A 82 22.97 -10.11 15.38
C ALA A 82 22.45 -8.70 15.72
N GLY A 83 22.39 -8.40 17.03
CA GLY A 83 21.86 -7.14 17.54
C GLY A 83 22.39 -5.90 16.81
N GLY A 84 21.48 -5.09 16.28
CA GLY A 84 21.78 -3.87 15.50
C GLY A 84 21.93 -4.07 13.99
N GLU A 85 21.93 -5.30 13.47
CA GLU A 85 21.95 -5.56 12.03
C GLU A 85 20.56 -5.51 11.39
N VAL A 86 19.51 -5.74 12.18
CA VAL A 86 18.10 -5.56 11.77
C VAL A 86 17.38 -4.70 12.80
N SER A 87 16.70 -3.66 12.33
CA SER A 87 15.83 -2.84 13.19
C SER A 87 14.44 -3.49 13.36
N ALA A 88 13.66 -3.01 14.34
CA ALA A 88 12.29 -3.42 14.51
C ALA A 88 11.44 -3.13 13.25
N GLU A 89 11.63 -1.96 12.60
CA GLU A 89 10.96 -1.62 11.33
C GLU A 89 11.40 -2.55 10.19
N GLY A 90 12.70 -2.89 10.12
CA GLY A 90 13.23 -3.84 9.14
C GLY A 90 12.59 -5.22 9.30
N LEU A 91 12.42 -5.69 10.55
CA LEU A 91 11.78 -6.98 10.82
C LEU A 91 10.27 -6.94 10.52
N LEU A 92 9.59 -5.83 10.79
CA LEU A 92 8.20 -5.62 10.39
C LEU A 92 8.03 -5.68 8.87
N TYR A 93 8.98 -5.09 8.13
CA TYR A 93 8.99 -5.18 6.67
C TYR A 93 9.11 -6.64 6.19
N LEU A 94 10.02 -7.44 6.78
CA LEU A 94 10.17 -8.86 6.44
C LEU A 94 8.93 -9.68 6.80
N ALA A 95 8.32 -9.39 7.95
CA ALA A 95 7.05 -10.00 8.30
C ALA A 95 5.96 -9.67 7.28
N TYR A 96 5.99 -8.45 6.74
CA TYR A 96 5.08 -8.05 5.66
C TYR A 96 5.31 -8.85 4.38
N LEU A 97 6.55 -9.22 4.02
CA LEU A 97 6.79 -10.09 2.86
C LEU A 97 6.11 -11.46 3.01
N VAL A 98 6.18 -12.04 4.23
CA VAL A 98 5.48 -13.31 4.54
C VAL A 98 3.96 -13.12 4.51
N LEU A 99 3.48 -11.98 5.04
CA LEU A 99 2.06 -11.62 5.00
C LEU A 99 1.56 -11.49 3.56
N GLU A 100 2.34 -10.84 2.69
CA GLU A 100 2.03 -10.67 1.26
C GLU A 100 1.94 -12.02 0.54
N ASN A 101 2.86 -12.96 0.81
CA ASN A 101 2.74 -14.32 0.26
C ASN A 101 1.40 -14.95 0.65
N ARG A 102 0.97 -14.81 1.91
CA ARG A 102 -0.32 -15.34 2.39
C ARG A 102 -1.52 -14.61 1.81
N LEU A 103 -1.44 -13.30 1.66
CA LEU A 103 -2.45 -12.53 0.95
C LEU A 103 -2.63 -13.03 -0.48
N GLN A 104 -1.53 -13.25 -1.21
CA GLN A 104 -1.59 -13.73 -2.59
C GLN A 104 -2.17 -15.13 -2.69
N ARG A 105 -1.84 -16.03 -1.79
CA ARG A 105 -2.50 -17.35 -1.69
C ARG A 105 -4.01 -17.25 -1.42
N SER A 106 -4.45 -16.20 -0.76
CA SER A 106 -5.87 -15.91 -0.49
C SER A 106 -6.53 -15.07 -1.57
N GLY A 107 -5.84 -14.81 -2.69
CA GLY A 107 -6.37 -14.03 -3.81
C GLY A 107 -6.35 -12.52 -3.61
N TYR A 108 -5.49 -11.99 -2.74
CA TYR A 108 -5.25 -10.56 -2.58
C TYR A 108 -3.83 -10.20 -2.99
N VAL A 109 -3.62 -9.00 -3.49
CA VAL A 109 -2.31 -8.48 -3.88
C VAL A 109 -2.12 -7.07 -3.35
N THR A 110 -0.91 -6.74 -2.91
CA THR A 110 -0.55 -5.36 -2.60
C THR A 110 -0.04 -4.67 -3.85
N LEU A 111 -0.69 -3.58 -4.21
CA LEU A 111 -0.38 -2.78 -5.39
C LEU A 111 0.16 -1.42 -4.99
N HIS A 112 1.19 -0.93 -5.70
CA HIS A 112 1.59 0.48 -5.63
C HIS A 112 0.56 1.33 -6.39
N ALA A 113 -0.54 1.62 -5.72
CA ALA A 113 -1.73 2.25 -6.24
C ALA A 113 -2.21 3.35 -5.28
N ALA A 114 -3.11 4.18 -5.77
CA ALA A 114 -4.00 4.96 -4.92
C ALA A 114 -5.43 4.45 -5.11
N GLY A 115 -6.30 4.66 -4.12
CA GLY A 115 -7.68 4.21 -4.19
C GLY A 115 -8.64 5.25 -3.62
N ALA A 116 -9.71 5.52 -4.34
CA ALA A 116 -10.81 6.39 -3.94
C ALA A 116 -12.13 5.61 -3.97
N CYS A 117 -13.10 5.99 -3.14
CA CYS A 117 -14.42 5.39 -3.16
C CYS A 117 -15.53 6.41 -2.94
N TRP A 118 -16.68 6.12 -3.51
CA TRP A 118 -17.96 6.79 -3.28
C TRP A 118 -18.95 5.76 -2.75
N ALA A 119 -19.40 5.95 -1.52
CA ALA A 119 -20.21 4.96 -0.80
C ALA A 119 -19.51 3.58 -0.81
N ASP A 120 -20.05 2.63 -1.55
CA ASP A 120 -19.61 1.24 -1.69
C ASP A 120 -18.86 0.93 -2.99
N ARG A 121 -18.39 1.95 -3.74
CA ARG A 121 -17.77 1.79 -5.06
C ARG A 121 -16.36 2.34 -5.09
N GLY A 122 -15.39 1.47 -5.24
CA GLY A 122 -13.98 1.78 -5.26
C GLY A 122 -13.41 1.89 -6.67
N VAL A 123 -12.53 2.87 -6.86
CA VAL A 123 -11.70 3.00 -8.05
C VAL A 123 -10.24 2.92 -7.64
N LEU A 124 -9.48 2.04 -8.28
CA LEU A 124 -8.03 1.96 -8.12
C LEU A 124 -7.35 2.82 -9.19
N LEU A 125 -6.38 3.63 -8.75
CA LEU A 125 -5.54 4.44 -9.60
C LEU A 125 -4.17 3.78 -9.73
N LEU A 126 -3.87 3.31 -10.92
CA LEU A 126 -2.66 2.57 -11.28
C LEU A 126 -1.74 3.44 -12.17
N GLY A 127 -0.52 3.01 -12.39
CA GLY A 127 0.43 3.67 -13.28
C GLY A 127 1.82 3.79 -12.66
N THR A 128 2.78 4.20 -13.47
CA THR A 128 4.19 4.35 -13.09
C THR A 128 4.39 5.47 -12.05
N PRO A 129 5.56 5.53 -11.38
CA PRO A 129 5.92 6.68 -10.58
C PRO A 129 5.85 7.99 -11.39
N GLY A 130 5.14 8.99 -10.85
CA GLY A 130 4.93 10.27 -11.54
C GLY A 130 3.71 10.35 -12.46
N ALA A 131 2.99 9.26 -12.70
CA ALA A 131 1.78 9.24 -13.54
C ALA A 131 0.60 10.08 -13.02
N GLY A 132 0.65 10.58 -11.78
CA GLY A 132 -0.37 11.44 -11.21
C GLY A 132 -1.36 10.75 -10.27
N LYS A 133 -1.11 9.51 -9.83
CA LYS A 133 -2.02 8.76 -8.92
C LYS A 133 -2.43 9.56 -7.68
N THR A 134 -1.45 10.07 -6.92
CA THR A 134 -1.72 10.87 -5.72
C THR A 134 -2.47 12.16 -6.04
N THR A 135 -2.14 12.82 -7.16
CA THR A 135 -2.84 14.01 -7.62
C THR A 135 -4.31 13.72 -7.90
N MET A 136 -4.59 12.61 -8.61
CA MET A 136 -5.96 12.21 -8.90
C MET A 136 -6.71 11.84 -7.63
N LEU A 137 -6.10 11.05 -6.74
CA LEU A 137 -6.72 10.75 -5.45
C LEU A 137 -7.14 12.01 -4.70
N LEU A 138 -6.26 13.01 -4.61
CA LEU A 138 -6.57 14.27 -3.93
C LEU A 138 -7.72 15.03 -4.60
N ARG A 139 -7.72 15.12 -5.93
CA ARG A 139 -8.82 15.76 -6.66
C ARG A 139 -10.13 15.03 -6.48
N LEU A 140 -10.14 13.69 -6.61
CA LEU A 140 -11.34 12.89 -6.39
C LEU A 140 -11.91 13.08 -4.99
N CYS A 141 -11.05 13.12 -3.97
CA CYS A 141 -11.52 13.34 -2.59
C CYS A 141 -12.00 14.77 -2.33
N ARG A 142 -11.28 15.78 -2.83
CA ARG A 142 -11.58 17.20 -2.50
C ARG A 142 -12.64 17.81 -3.40
N ASP A 143 -12.58 17.49 -4.71
CA ASP A 143 -13.40 18.14 -5.72
C ASP A 143 -14.65 17.31 -6.05
N HIS A 144 -14.60 15.96 -5.84
CA HIS A 144 -15.67 15.04 -6.21
C HIS A 144 -16.23 14.22 -5.01
N GLY A 145 -15.87 14.55 -3.78
CA GLY A 145 -16.47 13.98 -2.57
C GLY A 145 -16.12 12.51 -2.29
N ALA A 146 -15.05 11.97 -2.90
CA ALA A 146 -14.63 10.61 -2.61
C ALA A 146 -13.97 10.48 -1.23
N SER A 147 -14.04 9.29 -0.64
CA SER A 147 -13.22 8.88 0.49
C SER A 147 -11.97 8.16 0.02
N MET A 148 -10.88 8.25 0.79
CA MET A 148 -9.61 7.61 0.46
C MET A 148 -9.60 6.15 0.94
N ILE A 149 -9.40 5.20 0.03
CA ILE A 149 -9.10 3.80 0.35
C ILE A 149 -7.63 3.70 0.81
N GLY A 150 -6.72 4.26 0.03
CA GLY A 150 -5.29 4.29 0.33
C GLY A 150 -4.51 5.11 -0.67
N ASN A 151 -3.25 5.43 -0.29
CA ASN A 151 -2.28 6.08 -1.16
C ASN A 151 -0.93 5.38 -1.01
N ASP A 152 -0.14 5.29 -2.07
CA ASP A 152 1.09 4.50 -2.20
C ASP A 152 0.88 2.98 -2.22
N LEU A 153 0.13 2.39 -1.28
CA LEU A 153 -0.18 0.96 -1.28
C LEU A 153 -1.68 0.75 -1.07
N VAL A 154 -2.24 -0.16 -1.86
CA VAL A 154 -3.61 -0.68 -1.70
C VAL A 154 -3.57 -2.19 -1.84
N VAL A 155 -4.20 -2.89 -0.90
CA VAL A 155 -4.41 -4.34 -0.96
C VAL A 155 -5.74 -4.58 -1.65
N ALA A 156 -5.73 -5.26 -2.78
CA ALA A 156 -6.92 -5.52 -3.57
C ALA A 156 -7.01 -6.98 -4.00
N GLY A 157 -8.22 -7.51 -4.14
CA GLY A 157 -8.44 -8.89 -4.55
C GLY A 157 -9.72 -9.47 -4.01
N GLY A 158 -9.65 -10.72 -3.52
CA GLY A 158 -10.78 -11.49 -3.01
C GLY A 158 -11.11 -12.68 -3.90
N THR A 159 -11.97 -13.57 -3.42
CA THR A 159 -12.36 -14.79 -4.13
C THR A 159 -13.67 -14.64 -4.93
N GLY A 160 -14.38 -13.52 -4.76
CA GLY A 160 -15.61 -13.22 -5.49
C GLY A 160 -15.37 -12.80 -6.95
N GLU A 161 -16.44 -12.66 -7.70
CA GLU A 161 -16.39 -12.19 -9.11
C GLU A 161 -15.83 -10.77 -9.21
N SER A 162 -16.21 -9.90 -8.28
CA SER A 162 -15.70 -8.53 -8.21
C SER A 162 -14.57 -8.46 -7.18
N PRO A 163 -13.38 -7.96 -7.58
CA PRO A 163 -12.34 -7.69 -6.60
C PRO A 163 -12.78 -6.56 -5.65
N GLU A 164 -12.24 -6.59 -4.44
CA GLU A 164 -12.42 -5.53 -3.46
C GLU A 164 -11.07 -4.90 -3.09
N ALA A 165 -11.09 -3.65 -2.70
CA ALA A 165 -9.97 -2.99 -2.04
C ALA A 165 -10.11 -3.23 -0.53
N LEU A 166 -9.26 -4.10 0.01
CA LEU A 166 -9.33 -4.56 1.40
C LEU A 166 -8.81 -3.51 2.39
N ALA A 167 -7.70 -2.87 2.04
CA ALA A 167 -7.01 -1.90 2.88
C ALA A 167 -6.06 -1.04 2.04
N GLY A 168 -5.56 0.04 2.62
CA GLY A 168 -4.52 0.86 2.02
C GLY A 168 -3.81 1.74 3.04
N THR A 169 -2.64 2.25 2.68
CA THR A 169 -1.88 3.16 3.53
C THR A 169 -2.64 4.47 3.73
N ARG A 170 -2.76 4.89 4.99
CA ARG A 170 -3.56 6.06 5.41
C ARG A 170 -2.68 7.29 5.65
N TYR A 171 -1.82 7.60 4.70
CA TYR A 171 -1.06 8.84 4.64
C TYR A 171 -0.98 9.33 3.18
N VAL A 172 -0.75 10.61 2.99
CA VAL A 172 -0.54 11.19 1.68
C VAL A 172 0.87 11.76 1.60
N ARG A 173 1.66 11.22 0.68
CA ARG A 173 3.02 11.70 0.45
C ARG A 173 3.03 12.65 -0.76
N LEU A 174 3.18 13.94 -0.48
CA LEU A 174 3.22 15.01 -1.47
C LEU A 174 4.65 15.31 -1.88
N ARG A 175 4.87 15.50 -3.17
CA ARG A 175 6.12 16.00 -3.72
C ARG A 175 5.93 17.48 -4.07
N HIS A 176 6.85 18.35 -3.63
CA HIS A 176 6.75 19.79 -3.87
C HIS A 176 6.56 20.13 -5.36
N ALA A 177 7.40 19.59 -6.27
CA ALA A 177 7.29 19.84 -7.71
C ALA A 177 5.93 19.43 -8.30
N SER A 178 5.32 18.35 -7.81
CA SER A 178 4.00 17.93 -8.25
C SER A 178 2.91 18.88 -7.76
N VAL A 179 3.01 19.31 -6.49
CA VAL A 179 2.08 20.27 -5.90
C VAL A 179 2.16 21.60 -6.64
N ALA A 180 3.36 22.15 -6.84
CA ALA A 180 3.55 23.41 -7.55
C ALA A 180 2.96 23.42 -8.96
N ARG A 181 2.98 22.25 -9.63
CA ARG A 181 2.51 22.13 -11.02
C ARG A 181 1.00 21.94 -11.15
N VAL A 182 0.38 21.20 -10.24
CA VAL A 182 -1.01 20.74 -10.45
C VAL A 182 -1.98 21.05 -9.30
N MET A 183 -1.46 21.49 -8.15
CA MET A 183 -2.23 21.83 -6.95
C MET A 183 -1.55 22.96 -6.16
N PRO A 184 -1.29 24.14 -6.78
CA PRO A 184 -0.49 25.19 -6.16
C PRO A 184 -1.07 25.73 -4.85
N GLU A 185 -2.35 25.56 -4.61
CA GLU A 185 -3.04 25.90 -3.36
C GLU A 185 -2.52 25.10 -2.15
N LEU A 186 -1.84 23.98 -2.39
CA LEU A 186 -1.22 23.17 -1.34
C LEU A 186 0.26 23.53 -1.07
N LEU A 187 0.84 24.52 -1.76
CA LEU A 187 2.24 24.91 -1.55
C LEU A 187 2.50 25.40 -0.12
N GLY A 188 1.54 26.00 0.55
CA GLY A 188 1.63 26.38 1.95
C GLY A 188 1.89 25.21 2.92
N LEU A 189 1.74 23.97 2.47
CA LEU A 189 2.15 22.79 3.24
C LEU A 189 3.67 22.56 3.24
N PHE A 190 4.44 23.27 2.42
CA PHE A 190 5.91 23.18 2.36
C PHE A 190 6.51 24.48 2.91
N PRO A 191 6.73 24.60 4.23
CA PRO A 191 7.27 25.80 4.82
C PRO A 191 8.76 25.99 4.47
N GLY A 192 9.16 27.23 4.27
CA GLY A 192 10.55 27.61 3.99
C GLY A 192 10.98 27.41 2.53
N GLU A 193 12.24 27.65 2.28
CA GLU A 193 12.84 27.42 0.95
C GLU A 193 12.96 25.93 0.66
N VAL A 194 12.65 25.55 -0.59
CA VAL A 194 12.74 24.17 -1.07
C VAL A 194 13.82 24.11 -2.16
N PRO A 195 15.09 23.82 -1.79
CA PRO A 195 16.22 23.83 -2.73
C PRO A 195 16.09 22.82 -3.86
N ASP A 196 15.53 21.65 -3.57
CA ASP A 196 15.26 20.59 -4.57
C ASP A 196 13.78 20.21 -4.53
N SER A 197 12.99 20.82 -5.40
CA SER A 197 11.55 20.59 -5.48
C SER A 197 11.18 19.15 -5.88
N TRP A 198 12.08 18.42 -6.55
CA TRP A 198 11.86 17.02 -6.93
C TRP A 198 12.09 16.05 -5.79
N ARG A 199 13.05 16.34 -4.92
CA ARG A 199 13.34 15.49 -3.74
C ARG A 199 12.49 15.84 -2.55
N ALA A 200 12.09 17.11 -2.42
CA ALA A 200 11.27 17.55 -1.30
C ALA A 200 9.91 16.86 -1.31
N LYS A 201 9.70 16.05 -0.26
CA LYS A 201 8.45 15.34 -0.01
C LYS A 201 7.94 15.65 1.38
N ARG A 202 6.63 15.64 1.54
CA ARG A 202 5.97 15.75 2.83
C ARG A 202 4.93 14.67 2.98
N THR A 203 4.98 13.95 4.09
CA THR A 203 3.99 12.95 4.47
C THR A 203 2.98 13.59 5.42
N LEU A 204 1.70 13.44 5.14
CA LEU A 204 0.61 14.07 5.88
C LEU A 204 -0.50 13.05 6.15
N PRO A 205 -1.12 13.10 7.33
CA PRO A 205 -2.35 12.35 7.55
C PRO A 205 -3.49 12.94 6.71
N PRO A 206 -4.43 12.13 6.19
CA PRO A 206 -5.50 12.57 5.29
C PRO A 206 -6.36 13.70 5.86
N GLY A 207 -6.62 13.67 7.16
CA GLY A 207 -7.39 14.71 7.86
C GLY A 207 -6.80 16.12 7.74
N ARG A 208 -5.45 16.24 7.61
CA ARG A 208 -4.78 17.54 7.35
C ARG A 208 -5.10 18.11 5.97
N LEU A 209 -5.62 17.27 5.08
CA LEU A 209 -6.03 17.63 3.72
C LEU A 209 -7.55 17.66 3.56
N GLY A 210 -8.30 17.51 4.64
CA GLY A 210 -9.77 17.43 4.62
C GLY A 210 -10.31 16.15 3.98
N ILE A 211 -9.52 15.07 3.94
CA ILE A 211 -9.86 13.82 3.28
C ILE A 211 -10.33 12.80 4.31
N ALA A 212 -11.50 12.22 4.09
CA ALA A 212 -12.03 11.12 4.89
C ALA A 212 -11.46 9.77 4.41
N PRO A 213 -11.00 8.89 5.32
CA PRO A 213 -10.67 7.52 4.96
C PRO A 213 -11.94 6.69 4.72
N ALA A 214 -11.84 5.70 3.83
CA ALA A 214 -12.88 4.69 3.66
C ALA A 214 -13.03 3.82 4.92
N ALA A 215 -14.26 3.42 5.23
CA ALA A 215 -14.59 2.75 6.49
C ALA A 215 -14.23 1.24 6.54
N GLY A 216 -13.99 0.59 5.38
CA GLY A 216 -13.72 -0.86 5.32
C GLY A 216 -13.40 -1.32 3.90
N PRO A 217 -13.47 -2.62 3.64
CA PRO A 217 -13.34 -3.16 2.29
C PRO A 217 -14.37 -2.56 1.34
N VAL A 218 -13.95 -2.28 0.11
CA VAL A 218 -14.79 -1.60 -0.89
C VAL A 218 -14.71 -2.35 -2.21
N PRO A 219 -15.83 -2.77 -2.83
CA PRO A 219 -15.84 -3.35 -4.17
C PRO A 219 -15.15 -2.46 -5.20
N VAL A 220 -14.25 -3.02 -6.00
CA VAL A 220 -13.54 -2.30 -7.06
C VAL A 220 -14.33 -2.37 -8.34
N VAL A 221 -14.92 -1.24 -8.74
CA VAL A 221 -15.71 -1.13 -9.98
C VAL A 221 -14.84 -0.78 -11.19
N ALA A 222 -13.71 -0.10 -10.99
CA ALA A 222 -12.77 0.22 -12.05
C ALA A 222 -11.32 0.24 -11.53
N ALA A 223 -10.38 -0.16 -12.40
CA ALA A 223 -8.94 -0.02 -12.23
C ALA A 223 -8.42 0.90 -13.33
N VAL A 224 -7.94 2.09 -12.99
CA VAL A 224 -7.61 3.11 -13.98
C VAL A 224 -6.10 3.33 -14.03
N PHE A 225 -5.47 2.99 -15.13
CA PHE A 225 -4.10 3.38 -15.43
C PHE A 225 -4.09 4.86 -15.82
N VAL A 226 -3.64 5.71 -14.92
CA VAL A 226 -3.66 7.16 -15.12
C VAL A 226 -2.35 7.67 -15.70
N HIS A 227 -2.47 8.68 -16.58
CA HIS A 227 -1.34 9.50 -17.01
C HIS A 227 -1.78 10.97 -17.09
N VAL A 228 -1.41 11.74 -16.09
CA VAL A 228 -1.90 13.11 -15.90
C VAL A 228 -0.81 14.11 -16.20
N ASP A 229 -1.06 14.98 -17.19
CA ASP A 229 -0.17 16.09 -17.52
C ASP A 229 -0.99 17.32 -17.90
N PRO A 230 -0.77 18.50 -17.27
CA PRO A 230 -1.47 19.74 -17.63
C PRO A 230 -1.21 20.22 -19.08
N ARG A 231 -0.19 19.68 -19.75
CA ARG A 231 0.10 19.99 -21.15
C ARG A 231 -0.78 19.26 -22.15
N TYR A 232 -1.45 18.19 -21.72
CA TYR A 232 -2.44 17.53 -22.58
C TYR A 232 -3.61 18.47 -22.87
N ARG A 233 -4.10 18.45 -24.11
CA ARG A 233 -5.25 19.25 -24.54
C ARG A 233 -6.55 18.47 -24.51
N GLU A 234 -6.45 17.16 -24.65
CA GLU A 234 -7.59 16.24 -24.80
C GLU A 234 -7.52 15.15 -23.74
N LEU A 235 -8.69 14.61 -23.44
CA LEU A 235 -8.84 13.40 -22.64
C LEU A 235 -8.74 12.20 -23.58
N VAL A 236 -7.94 11.22 -23.19
CA VAL A 236 -7.87 9.90 -23.81
C VAL A 236 -8.47 8.91 -22.82
N ASP A 237 -9.36 8.03 -23.30
CA ASP A 237 -9.96 6.97 -22.54
C ASP A 237 -10.01 5.70 -23.40
N GLU A 238 -9.19 4.71 -23.06
CA GLU A 238 -9.01 3.47 -23.81
C GLU A 238 -9.12 2.24 -22.88
N PRO A 239 -9.37 1.04 -23.43
CA PRO A 239 -9.26 -0.19 -22.66
C PRO A 239 -7.89 -0.31 -22.00
N GLY A 240 -7.86 -0.66 -20.71
CA GLY A 240 -6.63 -0.76 -19.93
C GLY A 240 -5.92 -2.10 -20.08
N ASP A 241 -6.53 -3.10 -20.70
CA ASP A 241 -5.96 -4.43 -20.85
C ASP A 241 -5.02 -4.52 -22.07
N THR A 242 -3.82 -3.94 -21.91
CA THR A 242 -2.73 -4.04 -22.89
C THR A 242 -1.57 -4.83 -22.31
N VAL A 243 -0.67 -5.34 -23.18
CA VAL A 243 0.55 -6.06 -22.74
C VAL A 243 1.37 -5.23 -21.76
N VAL A 244 1.50 -3.92 -22.01
CA VAL A 244 2.26 -3.01 -21.14
C VAL A 244 1.59 -2.88 -19.77
N HIS A 245 0.28 -2.74 -19.70
CA HIS A 245 -0.45 -2.63 -18.45
C HIS A 245 -0.46 -3.96 -17.68
N ARG A 246 -0.58 -5.10 -18.37
CA ARG A 246 -0.45 -6.43 -17.78
C ARG A 246 0.93 -6.61 -17.12
N LEU A 247 2.00 -6.27 -17.82
CA LEU A 247 3.35 -6.34 -17.30
C LEU A 247 3.54 -5.41 -16.09
N ASN A 248 3.11 -4.15 -16.19
CA ASN A 248 3.20 -3.19 -15.10
C ASN A 248 2.44 -3.68 -13.85
N LEU A 249 1.25 -4.23 -14.02
CA LEU A 249 0.44 -4.72 -12.91
C LEU A 249 1.07 -5.96 -12.27
N TYR A 250 1.61 -6.88 -13.10
CA TYR A 250 2.31 -8.07 -12.63
C TYR A 250 3.58 -7.69 -11.83
N GLU A 251 4.45 -6.84 -12.38
CA GLU A 251 5.65 -6.35 -11.70
C GLU A 251 5.32 -5.65 -10.37
N ASN A 252 4.22 -4.95 -10.35
CA ASN A 252 3.72 -4.29 -9.15
C ASN A 252 3.31 -5.31 -8.08
N ALA A 253 2.57 -6.35 -8.45
CA ALA A 253 2.07 -7.37 -7.55
C ALA A 253 3.16 -8.30 -7.01
N VAL A 254 4.22 -8.60 -7.77
CA VAL A 254 5.34 -9.45 -7.31
C VAL A 254 6.38 -8.71 -6.49
N ARG A 255 6.30 -7.40 -6.43
CA ARG A 255 7.32 -6.51 -5.85
C ARG A 255 7.80 -6.96 -4.46
N TYR A 256 6.90 -7.43 -3.61
CA TYR A 256 7.21 -7.78 -2.23
C TYR A 256 7.65 -9.23 -2.04
N ILE A 257 7.35 -10.12 -2.97
CA ILE A 257 7.62 -11.56 -2.82
C ILE A 257 8.72 -12.10 -3.72
N ARG A 258 9.22 -11.31 -4.69
CA ARG A 258 10.27 -11.78 -5.61
C ARG A 258 11.67 -11.87 -5.03
N GLY A 259 11.83 -11.45 -3.77
CA GLY A 259 13.13 -11.46 -3.11
C GLY A 259 14.10 -10.38 -3.62
N GLY A 260 15.33 -10.44 -3.21
CA GLY A 260 16.38 -9.50 -3.59
C GLY A 260 17.14 -8.90 -2.41
N SER A 261 18.08 -8.02 -2.68
CA SER A 261 18.73 -7.20 -1.65
C SER A 261 17.73 -6.15 -1.17
N THR A 262 17.09 -6.42 -0.07
CA THR A 262 16.21 -5.46 0.57
C THR A 262 17.06 -4.62 1.50
N PRO A 263 17.08 -3.28 1.34
CA PRO A 263 17.67 -2.38 2.32
C PRO A 263 16.78 -2.31 3.55
N TRP A 264 16.81 -3.31 4.38
CA TRP A 264 16.19 -3.32 5.68
C TRP A 264 17.25 -3.10 6.71
N LEU A 265 17.15 -2.14 7.34
CA LEU A 265 18.15 -1.18 7.67
C LEU A 265 18.29 -1.02 9.15
N ALA A 266 19.34 -1.55 9.66
CA ALA A 266 20.00 -0.88 10.73
C ALA A 266 21.02 0.11 10.11
N GLY A 267 20.75 1.41 10.20
CA GLY A 267 21.73 2.44 9.89
C GLY A 267 22.25 2.52 8.44
N GLY A 268 21.42 2.22 7.43
CA GLY A 268 21.81 2.39 6.03
C GLY A 268 22.68 1.27 5.43
N ARG A 269 22.88 0.18 6.15
CA ARG A 269 23.59 -1.00 5.63
C ARG A 269 22.64 -1.89 4.83
N PHE A 270 23.13 -2.50 3.75
CA PHE A 270 22.40 -3.52 3.02
C PHE A 270 22.31 -4.77 3.89
N GLY A 271 21.09 -5.24 4.12
CA GLY A 271 20.85 -6.53 4.77
C GLY A 271 21.20 -7.71 3.85
N PRO A 272 21.15 -8.93 4.36
CA PRO A 272 21.37 -10.12 3.58
C PRO A 272 20.34 -10.29 2.48
N TYR A 273 20.67 -11.10 1.48
CA TYR A 273 19.74 -11.47 0.43
C TYR A 273 18.53 -12.21 1.01
N VAL A 274 17.34 -11.74 0.68
CA VAL A 274 16.08 -12.41 0.99
C VAL A 274 15.68 -13.27 -0.22
N PRO A 275 15.52 -14.59 -0.07
CA PRO A 275 15.11 -15.43 -1.18
C PRO A 275 13.72 -15.05 -1.68
N PRO A 276 13.34 -15.41 -2.92
CA PRO A 276 11.98 -15.26 -3.39
C PRO A 276 10.99 -16.00 -2.49
N LEU A 277 9.93 -15.31 -2.08
CA LEU A 277 8.83 -15.90 -1.28
C LEU A 277 7.67 -16.35 -2.19
N ASP A 278 7.88 -16.37 -3.50
CA ASP A 278 6.89 -16.83 -4.47
C ASP A 278 6.76 -18.36 -4.44
N ASP A 279 5.54 -18.83 -4.68
CA ASP A 279 5.23 -20.26 -4.79
C ASP A 279 3.99 -20.45 -5.69
N PRO A 280 3.70 -21.69 -6.14
CA PRO A 280 2.60 -21.96 -7.08
C PRO A 280 1.23 -21.48 -6.58
N ALA A 281 0.94 -21.56 -5.28
CA ALA A 281 -0.35 -21.13 -4.73
C ALA A 281 -0.47 -19.60 -4.74
N ALA A 282 0.59 -18.88 -4.35
CA ALA A 282 0.64 -17.42 -4.42
C ALA A 282 0.55 -16.95 -5.87
N HIS A 283 1.26 -17.63 -6.81
CA HIS A 283 1.17 -17.33 -8.24
C HIS A 283 -0.26 -17.49 -8.77
N THR A 284 -0.94 -18.57 -8.45
CA THR A 284 -2.32 -18.83 -8.88
C THR A 284 -3.28 -17.76 -8.35
N GLY A 285 -3.23 -17.46 -7.04
CA GLY A 285 -4.09 -16.44 -6.44
C GLY A 285 -3.84 -15.05 -7.01
N ARG A 286 -2.56 -14.68 -7.16
CA ARG A 286 -2.17 -13.42 -7.81
C ARG A 286 -2.72 -13.32 -9.22
N THR A 287 -2.45 -14.31 -10.08
CA THR A 287 -2.88 -14.28 -11.49
C THR A 287 -4.37 -14.11 -11.62
N ALA A 288 -5.16 -14.89 -10.88
CA ALA A 288 -6.62 -14.76 -10.88
C ALA A 288 -7.09 -13.35 -10.46
N THR A 289 -6.42 -12.73 -9.50
CA THR A 289 -6.74 -11.36 -9.07
C THR A 289 -6.40 -10.32 -10.13
N LEU A 290 -5.23 -10.44 -10.75
CA LEU A 290 -4.80 -9.51 -11.79
C LEU A 290 -5.73 -9.58 -13.02
N GLU A 291 -6.16 -10.77 -13.44
CA GLU A 291 -7.11 -10.91 -14.54
C GLU A 291 -8.45 -10.22 -14.23
N ARG A 292 -8.99 -10.36 -13.02
CA ARG A 292 -10.22 -9.68 -12.62
C ARG A 292 -10.09 -8.15 -12.59
N LEU A 293 -8.92 -7.63 -12.18
CA LEU A 293 -8.63 -6.19 -12.20
C LEU A 293 -8.48 -5.67 -13.64
N LEU A 294 -7.78 -6.43 -14.50
CA LEU A 294 -7.58 -6.08 -15.91
C LEU A 294 -8.91 -6.06 -16.69
N ALA A 295 -9.81 -7.00 -16.42
CA ALA A 295 -11.13 -7.03 -17.03
C ALA A 295 -11.98 -5.76 -16.75
N ARG A 296 -11.60 -4.97 -15.74
CA ARG A 296 -12.24 -3.70 -15.34
C ARG A 296 -11.31 -2.51 -15.56
N SER A 297 -10.22 -2.71 -16.29
CA SER A 297 -9.21 -1.66 -16.41
C SER A 297 -9.47 -0.74 -17.60
N ARG A 298 -9.11 0.52 -17.40
CA ARG A 298 -9.06 1.56 -18.43
C ARG A 298 -7.73 2.29 -18.35
N TYR A 299 -7.28 2.81 -19.47
CA TYR A 299 -6.20 3.79 -19.54
C TYR A 299 -6.81 5.17 -19.72
N VAL A 300 -6.55 6.09 -18.80
CA VAL A 300 -7.08 7.45 -18.86
C VAL A 300 -5.92 8.43 -18.77
N ALA A 301 -5.77 9.24 -19.83
CA ALA A 301 -4.74 10.26 -19.89
C ALA A 301 -5.33 11.63 -20.23
N GLY A 302 -4.73 12.70 -19.70
CA GLY A 302 -5.24 14.04 -20.03
C GLY A 302 -4.90 15.11 -19.00
N PRO A 303 -5.54 16.29 -19.13
CA PRO A 303 -5.45 17.37 -18.15
C PRO A 303 -6.03 16.94 -16.80
N PRO A 304 -5.45 17.40 -15.67
CA PRO A 304 -5.85 16.93 -14.32
C PRO A 304 -7.36 17.02 -14.02
N ALA A 305 -8.00 18.11 -14.38
CA ALA A 305 -9.42 18.31 -14.11
C ALA A 305 -10.31 17.35 -14.92
N ALA A 306 -10.05 17.24 -16.23
CA ALA A 306 -10.81 16.36 -17.12
C ALA A 306 -10.67 14.88 -16.74
N VAL A 307 -9.46 14.44 -16.35
CA VAL A 307 -9.21 13.08 -15.88
C VAL A 307 -9.96 12.82 -14.57
N ALA A 308 -9.96 13.77 -13.62
CA ALA A 308 -10.66 13.60 -12.36
C ALA A 308 -12.19 13.51 -12.55
N GLU A 309 -12.76 14.40 -13.36
CA GLU A 309 -14.18 14.38 -13.71
C GLU A 309 -14.58 13.06 -14.39
N HIS A 310 -13.78 12.62 -15.35
CA HIS A 310 -14.03 11.36 -16.06
C HIS A 310 -13.98 10.15 -15.12
N ILE A 311 -12.96 10.05 -14.24
CA ILE A 311 -12.86 8.96 -13.27
C ILE A 311 -14.03 8.99 -12.27
N ALA A 312 -14.45 10.17 -11.81
CA ALA A 312 -15.62 10.29 -10.95
C ALA A 312 -16.91 9.80 -11.63
N ALA A 313 -17.03 9.97 -12.95
CA ALA A 313 -18.16 9.46 -13.72
C ALA A 313 -18.12 7.93 -13.95
N LEU A 314 -16.95 7.28 -13.83
CA LEU A 314 -16.85 5.81 -13.89
C LEU A 314 -17.41 5.13 -12.63
N ALA A 315 -17.42 5.83 -11.50
CA ALA A 315 -18.11 5.41 -10.29
C ALA A 315 -19.55 5.95 -10.39
N PRO A 316 -20.55 5.14 -10.79
CA PRO A 316 -21.91 5.66 -11.01
C PRO A 316 -22.42 6.38 -9.76
N ALA A 317 -23.01 7.54 -9.97
CA ALA A 317 -23.55 8.41 -8.95
C ALA A 317 -24.52 7.66 -8.02
N GLY A 318 -24.03 7.24 -6.87
CA GLY A 318 -24.89 6.97 -5.72
C GLY A 318 -25.18 8.31 -5.07
N VAL A 319 -26.46 8.61 -4.86
CA VAL A 319 -27.09 9.71 -4.11
C VAL A 319 -26.10 10.72 -3.46
N PRO A 320 -26.23 12.03 -3.72
CA PRO A 320 -25.36 13.02 -3.13
C PRO A 320 -25.42 12.90 -1.61
N VAL A 321 -24.26 12.68 -0.98
CA VAL A 321 -24.12 12.85 0.46
C VAL A 321 -24.50 14.31 0.74
N ALA A 322 -25.61 14.52 1.42
CA ALA A 322 -26.06 15.84 1.82
C ALA A 322 -24.88 16.56 2.50
N ALA A 323 -24.47 17.68 1.92
CA ALA A 323 -23.50 18.57 2.52
C ALA A 323 -23.94 18.84 3.94
N GLY A 324 -23.10 18.46 4.93
CA GLY A 324 -23.40 18.61 6.34
C GLY A 324 -23.84 20.04 6.61
N ALA A 325 -25.10 20.20 7.01
CA ALA A 325 -25.68 21.47 7.43
C ALA A 325 -24.78 22.06 8.53
N GLY A 326 -24.15 23.18 8.20
CA GLY A 326 -23.40 23.96 9.15
C GLY A 326 -24.27 24.22 10.38
N ARG A 327 -23.88 23.74 11.54
CA ARG A 327 -24.41 24.20 12.82
C ARG A 327 -23.94 25.64 12.98
N SER A 328 -24.80 26.55 12.56
CA SER A 328 -24.76 27.94 13.05
C SER A 328 -25.08 27.88 14.55
N GLY A 329 -24.09 28.20 15.38
CA GLY A 329 -24.28 28.37 16.81
C GLY A 329 -25.16 29.55 17.13
N GLN A 330 -25.93 29.39 18.14
CA GLN A 330 -26.29 30.42 19.09
C GLN A 330 -25.52 30.20 20.38
#